data_2e1b22d222fee376f9f67bd4df7be247
#
_entry.id   2e1b22d222fee376f9f67bd4df7be247
#
_cell.length_a   1.000
_cell.length_b   1.000
_cell.length_c   1.000
_cell.angle_alpha   90.00
_cell.angle_beta   90.00
_cell.angle_gamma   90.00
#
_symmetry.space_group_name_H-M   'P 1'
#
loop_
_entity.id
_entity.type
_entity.pdbx_description
1 polymer ?
#
loop_
_entity_poly.entity_id
_entity_poly.type
_entity_poly.pdbx_seq_one_letter_code
_entity_poly.pdbx_strand_id
1 'polypeptide(L)'
;MTLSENFFSSNLEHVDKDLYQSISQELSRQQNQIELIASENIVSKAVLEAQGSIMTNKYAEGYSAKRYYGGCEFVDIAENLAIDRLKQLYGCSYANVQPHSGAQANQAVFLALIKPGDTILGMALDAGGHLTHGSRPNQSGKYFNAVQYGINPETSLIDYDEVERLAIEHKPSLIIAGGSAYPRNIDFKKFRDIADKVGSYLLVDMAHYSGLVAAKEYPDPLPHAHVVTSTTHKTIRGPRGGMILSNDLDLGNKFNSSVFPGLQGGPLMHVIAAKAVAFGEALQPEFKTYIQQVKKNASILGEVLMSNGIDIVTGGTDSHMVLVDLRSKNVTGKDAEESLERAGMTCNKNGVANDPNPPTITSGIRLGSPAATTRGFKEEEFKFIGEKISTIINNLSVSNSDISMLESSISKEVQDLCSKYPIY
;
A
#
# COMPACT_ATOMS: atom_id res chain seq x y z
N MET A 1 -10.30 -42.63 2.27
CA MET A 1 -9.13 -42.31 3.11
C MET A 1 -9.64 -41.98 4.52
N THR A 2 -9.28 -42.76 5.50
CA THR A 2 -9.47 -42.40 6.92
C THR A 2 -8.53 -41.26 7.24
N LEU A 3 -9.06 -40.20 7.87
CA LEU A 3 -8.20 -39.12 8.41
C LEU A 3 -7.16 -39.75 9.34
N SER A 4 -5.91 -39.28 9.30
CA SER A 4 -4.90 -39.73 10.26
C SER A 4 -5.36 -39.37 11.67
N GLU A 5 -5.03 -40.19 12.66
CA GLU A 5 -5.37 -39.93 14.08
C GLU A 5 -4.93 -38.53 14.53
N ASN A 6 -3.91 -37.97 13.90
CA ASN A 6 -3.30 -36.68 14.24
C ASN A 6 -3.77 -35.50 13.35
N PHE A 7 -4.78 -35.67 12.51
CA PHE A 7 -5.21 -34.63 11.54
C PHE A 7 -5.51 -33.27 12.21
N PHE A 8 -6.13 -33.27 13.38
CA PHE A 8 -6.49 -32.05 14.10
C PHE A 8 -5.44 -31.57 15.13
N SER A 9 -4.39 -32.34 15.36
CA SER A 9 -3.40 -32.05 16.42
C SER A 9 -1.97 -31.82 15.89
N SER A 10 -1.66 -32.28 14.69
CA SER A 10 -0.34 -32.10 14.08
C SER A 10 -0.12 -30.64 13.67
N ASN A 11 1.03 -30.09 14.02
CA ASN A 11 1.46 -28.78 13.56
C ASN A 11 2.12 -28.85 12.17
N LEU A 12 2.36 -27.67 11.58
CA LEU A 12 2.93 -27.56 10.24
C LEU A 12 4.29 -28.24 10.08
N GLU A 13 5.15 -28.15 11.10
CA GLU A 13 6.49 -28.74 11.08
C GLU A 13 6.47 -30.25 10.83
N HIS A 14 5.45 -30.94 11.36
CA HIS A 14 5.30 -32.38 11.20
C HIS A 14 4.56 -32.78 9.90
N VAL A 15 3.68 -31.91 9.41
CA VAL A 15 2.84 -32.19 8.24
C VAL A 15 3.54 -31.81 6.94
N ASP A 16 4.24 -30.67 6.93
CA ASP A 16 4.92 -30.13 5.76
C ASP A 16 6.20 -29.39 6.17
N LYS A 17 7.28 -30.15 6.25
CA LYS A 17 8.57 -29.64 6.70
C LYS A 17 9.16 -28.60 5.75
N ASP A 18 8.95 -28.75 4.44
CA ASP A 18 9.51 -27.85 3.44
C ASP A 18 8.84 -26.48 3.54
N LEU A 19 7.52 -26.45 3.67
CA LEU A 19 6.79 -25.21 3.89
C LEU A 19 7.12 -24.56 5.24
N TYR A 20 7.25 -25.35 6.30
CA TYR A 20 7.69 -24.86 7.62
C TYR A 20 9.07 -24.21 7.56
N GLN A 21 10.03 -24.82 6.84
CA GLN A 21 11.34 -24.24 6.63
C GLN A 21 11.28 -22.93 5.83
N SER A 22 10.46 -22.86 4.77
CA SER A 22 10.27 -21.64 3.99
C SER A 22 9.75 -20.48 4.86
N ILE A 23 8.75 -20.73 5.70
CA ILE A 23 8.21 -19.72 6.62
C ILE A 23 9.27 -19.31 7.65
N SER A 24 10.04 -20.25 8.18
CA SER A 24 11.10 -19.96 9.14
C SER A 24 12.23 -19.13 8.54
N GLN A 25 12.59 -19.39 7.28
CA GLN A 25 13.57 -18.60 6.54
C GLN A 25 13.07 -17.19 6.27
N GLU A 26 11.79 -17.03 5.91
CA GLU A 26 11.20 -15.69 5.72
C GLU A 26 11.14 -14.92 7.05
N LEU A 27 10.81 -15.56 8.17
CA LEU A 27 10.90 -14.94 9.48
C LEU A 27 12.33 -14.46 9.78
N SER A 28 13.34 -15.33 9.51
CA SER A 28 14.75 -14.99 9.69
C SER A 28 15.15 -13.80 8.80
N ARG A 29 14.68 -13.75 7.54
CA ARG A 29 14.92 -12.61 6.64
C ARG A 29 14.35 -11.33 7.24
N GLN A 30 13.08 -11.34 7.64
CA GLN A 30 12.42 -10.16 8.23
C GLN A 30 13.07 -9.71 9.54
N GLN A 31 13.59 -10.63 10.36
CA GLN A 31 14.30 -10.28 11.58
C GLN A 31 15.65 -9.64 11.33
N ASN A 32 16.38 -10.08 10.30
CA ASN A 32 17.78 -9.72 10.08
C ASN A 32 17.98 -8.64 8.99
N GLN A 33 16.94 -8.25 8.28
CA GLN A 33 16.98 -7.23 7.24
C GLN A 33 16.09 -6.04 7.57
N ILE A 34 16.37 -4.90 6.96
CA ILE A 34 15.58 -3.67 7.08
C ILE A 34 14.62 -3.60 5.89
N GLU A 35 13.31 -3.61 6.17
CA GLU A 35 12.27 -3.51 5.15
C GLU A 35 11.97 -2.05 4.84
N LEU A 36 12.24 -1.62 3.61
CA LEU A 36 12.01 -0.28 3.09
C LEU A 36 11.02 -0.24 1.92
N ILE A 37 10.36 -1.35 1.59
CA ILE A 37 9.27 -1.33 0.62
C ILE A 37 8.10 -0.54 1.20
N ALA A 38 7.76 0.59 0.58
CA ALA A 38 6.76 1.54 1.09
C ALA A 38 5.34 0.95 1.22
N SER A 39 5.06 -0.17 0.55
CA SER A 39 3.78 -0.88 0.58
C SER A 39 3.75 -2.06 1.55
N GLU A 40 4.80 -2.24 2.35
CA GLU A 40 4.89 -3.32 3.34
C GLU A 40 4.87 -2.80 4.78
N ASN A 41 4.45 -3.67 5.69
CA ASN A 41 4.44 -3.41 7.12
C ASN A 41 4.49 -4.74 7.90
N ILE A 42 4.75 -4.65 9.20
CA ILE A 42 4.77 -5.79 10.12
C ILE A 42 3.49 -5.74 10.95
N VAL A 43 2.66 -6.78 10.86
CA VAL A 43 1.41 -6.86 11.62
C VAL A 43 1.66 -7.31 13.07
N SER A 44 0.72 -7.09 13.97
CA SER A 44 0.79 -7.60 15.33
C SER A 44 0.58 -9.12 15.38
N LYS A 45 1.03 -9.75 16.46
CA LYS A 45 0.73 -11.16 16.73
C LYS A 45 -0.76 -11.44 16.78
N ALA A 46 -1.56 -10.51 17.34
CA ALA A 46 -3.02 -10.63 17.37
C ALA A 46 -3.65 -10.67 15.97
N VAL A 47 -3.13 -9.90 15.01
CA VAL A 47 -3.55 -9.97 13.61
C VAL A 47 -3.21 -11.34 13.01
N LEU A 48 -2.01 -11.89 13.26
CA LEU A 48 -1.62 -13.23 12.82
C LEU A 48 -2.51 -14.32 13.42
N GLU A 49 -2.83 -14.25 14.70
CA GLU A 49 -3.71 -15.20 15.39
C GLU A 49 -5.13 -15.17 14.83
N ALA A 50 -5.69 -13.99 14.56
CA ALA A 50 -7.00 -13.85 13.92
C ALA A 50 -6.99 -14.43 12.50
N GLN A 51 -5.93 -14.16 11.72
CA GLN A 51 -5.75 -14.67 10.37
C GLN A 51 -5.64 -16.20 10.32
N GLY A 52 -4.95 -16.82 11.27
CA GLY A 52 -4.79 -18.27 11.40
C GLY A 52 -5.94 -18.96 12.14
N SER A 53 -7.05 -18.29 12.41
CA SER A 53 -8.15 -18.81 13.21
C SER A 53 -9.07 -19.77 12.45
N ILE A 54 -9.92 -20.49 13.21
CA ILE A 54 -10.95 -21.40 12.69
C ILE A 54 -12.01 -20.70 11.82
N MET A 55 -12.05 -19.38 11.79
CA MET A 55 -12.96 -18.62 10.91
C MET A 55 -12.71 -18.90 9.42
N THR A 56 -11.53 -19.43 9.05
CA THR A 56 -11.25 -19.91 7.70
C THR A 56 -12.19 -21.02 7.24
N ASN A 57 -12.78 -21.78 8.18
CA ASN A 57 -13.68 -22.89 7.87
C ASN A 57 -15.09 -22.45 7.48
N LYS A 58 -15.45 -21.18 7.75
CA LYS A 58 -16.84 -20.71 7.62
C LYS A 58 -17.13 -20.06 6.27
N TYR A 59 -18.09 -20.60 5.54
CA TYR A 59 -18.64 -20.02 4.33
C TYR A 59 -19.76 -19.03 4.66
N ALA A 60 -19.65 -17.76 4.25
CA ALA A 60 -20.52 -16.68 4.71
C ALA A 60 -20.94 -15.73 3.56
N GLU A 61 -21.39 -16.25 2.41
CA GLU A 61 -21.93 -15.44 1.32
C GLU A 61 -23.08 -14.54 1.77
N GLY A 62 -23.13 -13.33 1.23
CA GLY A 62 -24.04 -12.27 1.64
C GLY A 62 -23.39 -11.34 2.65
N TYR A 63 -24.20 -10.69 3.45
CA TYR A 63 -23.81 -9.70 4.46
C TYR A 63 -24.38 -10.05 5.81
N SER A 64 -23.89 -9.45 6.89
CA SER A 64 -24.36 -9.68 8.25
C SER A 64 -25.90 -9.58 8.33
N ALA A 65 -26.52 -10.52 9.02
CA ALA A 65 -27.96 -10.73 9.14
C ALA A 65 -28.70 -11.05 7.81
N LYS A 66 -27.99 -11.15 6.67
CA LYS A 66 -28.53 -11.47 5.35
C LYS A 66 -27.63 -12.48 4.62
N ARG A 67 -27.25 -13.56 5.31
CA ARG A 67 -26.39 -14.62 4.73
C ARG A 67 -27.21 -15.63 3.94
N TYR A 68 -26.57 -16.24 2.98
CA TYR A 68 -27.13 -17.36 2.20
C TYR A 68 -26.96 -18.70 2.93
N TYR A 69 -26.15 -18.75 3.99
CA TYR A 69 -25.84 -19.96 4.77
C TYR A 69 -26.15 -19.76 6.25
N GLY A 70 -26.53 -20.85 6.94
CA GLY A 70 -26.71 -20.86 8.39
C GLY A 70 -25.38 -20.88 9.15
N GLY A 71 -25.43 -20.68 10.47
CA GLY A 71 -24.28 -20.75 11.37
C GLY A 71 -23.33 -19.55 11.24
N CYS A 72 -23.85 -18.37 10.90
CA CYS A 72 -23.04 -17.17 10.65
C CYS A 72 -23.05 -16.18 11.81
N GLU A 73 -23.72 -16.49 12.92
CA GLU A 73 -23.88 -15.59 14.06
C GLU A 73 -22.57 -15.01 14.59
N PHE A 74 -21.50 -15.80 14.65
CA PHE A 74 -20.21 -15.35 15.19
C PHE A 74 -19.35 -14.63 14.13
N VAL A 75 -19.40 -15.05 12.86
CA VAL A 75 -18.70 -14.33 11.80
C VAL A 75 -19.38 -13.00 11.48
N ASP A 76 -20.69 -12.87 11.71
CA ASP A 76 -21.40 -11.59 11.65
C ASP A 76 -20.88 -10.60 12.71
N ILE A 77 -20.58 -11.07 13.91
CA ILE A 77 -19.94 -10.24 14.94
C ILE A 77 -18.60 -9.72 14.47
N ALA A 78 -17.75 -10.57 13.89
CA ALA A 78 -16.43 -10.18 13.39
C ALA A 78 -16.52 -9.15 12.25
N GLU A 79 -17.43 -9.35 11.29
CA GLU A 79 -17.61 -8.42 10.18
C GLU A 79 -18.20 -7.08 10.66
N ASN A 80 -19.19 -7.09 11.55
CA ASN A 80 -19.77 -5.87 12.12
C ASN A 80 -18.70 -5.08 12.91
N LEU A 81 -17.87 -5.76 13.73
CA LEU A 81 -16.76 -5.11 14.44
C LEU A 81 -15.78 -4.44 13.46
N ALA A 82 -15.44 -5.10 12.35
CA ALA A 82 -14.56 -4.52 11.34
C ALA A 82 -15.20 -3.28 10.69
N ILE A 83 -16.47 -3.35 10.32
CA ILE A 83 -17.24 -2.24 9.73
C ILE A 83 -17.35 -1.06 10.70
N ASP A 84 -17.74 -1.30 11.95
CA ASP A 84 -17.96 -0.25 12.94
C ASP A 84 -16.66 0.47 13.30
N ARG A 85 -15.57 -0.29 13.50
CA ARG A 85 -14.23 0.27 13.75
C ARG A 85 -13.74 1.09 12.56
N LEU A 86 -14.00 0.62 11.35
CA LEU A 86 -13.61 1.31 10.13
C LEU A 86 -14.38 2.63 9.96
N LYS A 87 -15.71 2.61 10.23
CA LYS A 87 -16.53 3.83 10.24
C LYS A 87 -16.08 4.82 11.30
N GLN A 88 -15.75 4.35 12.50
CA GLN A 88 -15.22 5.19 13.58
C GLN A 88 -13.88 5.81 13.20
N LEU A 89 -12.97 5.01 12.61
CA LEU A 89 -11.62 5.41 12.26
C LEU A 89 -11.58 6.55 11.23
N TYR A 90 -12.45 6.46 10.21
CA TYR A 90 -12.48 7.44 9.12
C TYR A 90 -13.62 8.44 9.20
N GLY A 91 -14.62 8.23 10.07
CA GLY A 91 -15.78 9.11 10.20
C GLY A 91 -16.72 9.02 8.99
N CYS A 92 -16.85 7.83 8.38
CA CYS A 92 -17.69 7.62 7.20
C CYS A 92 -19.05 6.95 7.54
N SER A 93 -20.04 7.17 6.67
CA SER A 93 -21.38 6.60 6.84
C SER A 93 -21.47 5.14 6.39
N TYR A 94 -20.66 4.77 5.38
CA TYR A 94 -20.64 3.44 4.78
C TYR A 94 -19.23 2.86 4.76
N ALA A 95 -19.11 1.56 5.04
CA ALA A 95 -17.89 0.79 4.90
C ALA A 95 -18.20 -0.65 4.44
N ASN A 96 -17.38 -1.19 3.55
CA ASN A 96 -17.38 -2.60 3.15
C ASN A 96 -15.98 -3.18 3.35
N VAL A 97 -15.87 -4.27 4.10
CA VAL A 97 -14.61 -4.93 4.47
C VAL A 97 -14.37 -6.24 3.74
N GLN A 98 -15.29 -6.63 2.84
CA GLN A 98 -15.21 -7.90 2.12
C GLN A 98 -14.22 -7.93 0.93
N PRO A 99 -13.79 -6.83 0.28
CA PRO A 99 -12.83 -6.93 -0.81
C PRO A 99 -11.57 -7.69 -0.39
N HIS A 100 -11.17 -8.69 -1.21
CA HIS A 100 -10.00 -9.53 -0.94
C HIS A 100 -8.69 -8.78 -1.15
N SER A 101 -8.72 -7.70 -1.93
CA SER A 101 -7.56 -6.82 -2.18
C SER A 101 -8.00 -5.40 -2.53
N GLY A 102 -7.07 -4.43 -2.51
CA GLY A 102 -7.33 -3.09 -3.03
C GLY A 102 -7.71 -3.08 -4.50
N ALA A 103 -7.11 -3.95 -5.32
CA ALA A 103 -7.47 -4.10 -6.73
C ALA A 103 -8.93 -4.53 -6.91
N GLN A 104 -9.41 -5.48 -6.10
CA GLN A 104 -10.81 -5.91 -6.13
C GLN A 104 -11.77 -4.86 -5.56
N ALA A 105 -11.34 -4.05 -4.59
CA ALA A 105 -12.10 -2.89 -4.15
C ALA A 105 -12.31 -1.90 -5.30
N ASN A 106 -11.25 -1.57 -6.06
CA ASN A 106 -11.36 -0.72 -7.23
C ASN A 106 -12.25 -1.35 -8.33
N GLN A 107 -12.10 -2.64 -8.60
CA GLN A 107 -12.95 -3.36 -9.56
C GLN A 107 -14.43 -3.34 -9.18
N ALA A 108 -14.75 -3.49 -7.88
CA ALA A 108 -16.12 -3.40 -7.40
C ALA A 108 -16.71 -2.00 -7.60
N VAL A 109 -15.90 -0.96 -7.39
CA VAL A 109 -16.31 0.44 -7.68
C VAL A 109 -16.54 0.64 -9.17
N PHE A 110 -15.65 0.13 -10.03
CA PHE A 110 -15.84 0.20 -11.48
C PHE A 110 -17.13 -0.50 -11.90
N LEU A 111 -17.37 -1.71 -11.42
CA LEU A 111 -18.60 -2.48 -11.71
C LEU A 111 -19.88 -1.73 -11.25
N ALA A 112 -19.80 -0.98 -10.14
CA ALA A 112 -20.93 -0.24 -9.59
C ALA A 112 -21.26 1.04 -10.36
N LEU A 113 -20.24 1.75 -10.87
CA LEU A 113 -20.38 3.12 -11.32
C LEU A 113 -20.25 3.33 -12.82
N ILE A 114 -19.52 2.45 -13.52
CA ILE A 114 -19.19 2.64 -14.94
C ILE A 114 -19.36 1.32 -15.71
N LYS A 115 -19.33 1.40 -17.05
CA LYS A 115 -19.50 0.27 -17.95
C LYS A 115 -18.23 0.04 -18.78
N PRO A 116 -17.97 -1.18 -19.26
CA PRO A 116 -16.90 -1.43 -20.22
C PRO A 116 -17.01 -0.48 -21.42
N GLY A 117 -15.89 0.14 -21.79
CA GLY A 117 -15.82 1.16 -22.84
C GLY A 117 -15.97 2.60 -22.36
N ASP A 118 -16.45 2.82 -21.14
CA ASP A 118 -16.47 4.19 -20.57
C ASP A 118 -15.03 4.72 -20.39
N THR A 119 -14.91 6.06 -20.41
CA THR A 119 -13.62 6.71 -20.20
C THR A 119 -13.34 6.88 -18.70
N ILE A 120 -12.13 6.51 -18.30
CA ILE A 120 -11.58 6.79 -16.97
C ILE A 120 -10.36 7.69 -17.07
N LEU A 121 -10.14 8.56 -16.09
CA LEU A 121 -8.96 9.42 -15.98
C LEU A 121 -8.22 9.09 -14.70
N GLY A 122 -6.98 8.60 -14.79
CA GLY A 122 -6.16 8.19 -13.64
C GLY A 122 -4.71 8.60 -13.78
N MET A 123 -3.96 8.57 -12.68
CA MET A 123 -2.53 8.87 -12.69
C MET A 123 -1.75 7.81 -13.47
N ALA A 124 -0.85 8.26 -14.36
CA ALA A 124 0.05 7.39 -15.09
C ALA A 124 0.99 6.62 -14.18
N LEU A 125 1.37 5.41 -14.59
CA LEU A 125 2.20 4.52 -13.78
C LEU A 125 3.60 5.12 -13.51
N ASP A 126 4.18 5.77 -14.51
CA ASP A 126 5.48 6.46 -14.43
C ASP A 126 5.42 7.78 -13.65
N ALA A 127 4.22 8.34 -13.48
CA ALA A 127 3.97 9.47 -12.59
C ALA A 127 3.70 9.05 -11.13
N GLY A 128 3.69 7.76 -10.84
CA GLY A 128 3.43 7.20 -9.52
C GLY A 128 2.04 6.61 -9.32
N GLY A 129 1.23 6.43 -10.38
CA GLY A 129 -0.07 5.79 -10.32
C GLY A 129 0.00 4.30 -9.97
N HIS A 130 -1.17 3.68 -9.81
CA HIS A 130 -1.30 2.23 -9.59
C HIS A 130 -1.75 1.52 -10.88
N LEU A 131 -1.45 0.22 -10.99
CA LEU A 131 -1.88 -0.60 -12.14
C LEU A 131 -3.39 -0.48 -12.41
N THR A 132 -4.22 -0.44 -11.34
CA THR A 132 -5.68 -0.33 -11.46
C THR A 132 -6.18 1.06 -11.82
N HIS A 133 -5.30 2.04 -12.05
CA HIS A 133 -5.67 3.39 -12.48
C HIS A 133 -5.65 3.57 -14.02
N GLY A 134 -5.81 2.49 -14.78
CA GLY A 134 -5.88 2.51 -16.23
C GLY A 134 -4.62 1.99 -16.94
N SER A 135 -3.72 1.30 -16.26
CA SER A 135 -2.54 0.70 -16.90
C SER A 135 -2.95 -0.37 -17.92
N ARG A 136 -2.36 -0.32 -19.12
CA ARG A 136 -2.69 -1.20 -20.25
C ARG A 136 -2.77 -2.71 -19.94
N PRO A 137 -1.82 -3.32 -19.19
CA PRO A 137 -1.90 -4.76 -18.90
C PRO A 137 -2.97 -5.10 -17.86
N ASN A 138 -3.48 -4.11 -17.10
CA ASN A 138 -4.48 -4.30 -16.07
C ASN A 138 -5.90 -4.34 -16.66
N GLN A 139 -6.85 -4.92 -15.92
CA GLN A 139 -8.27 -4.93 -16.31
C GLN A 139 -8.78 -3.50 -16.58
N SER A 140 -8.38 -2.51 -15.77
CA SER A 140 -8.79 -1.12 -15.94
C SER A 140 -8.38 -0.53 -17.28
N GLY A 141 -7.19 -0.88 -17.79
CA GLY A 141 -6.72 -0.46 -19.11
C GLY A 141 -7.24 -1.31 -20.27
N LYS A 142 -7.81 -2.50 -19.98
CA LYS A 142 -8.37 -3.39 -21.00
C LYS A 142 -9.86 -3.18 -21.23
N TYR A 143 -10.60 -2.83 -20.20
CA TYR A 143 -12.06 -2.71 -20.23
C TYR A 143 -12.54 -1.28 -20.44
N PHE A 144 -11.73 -0.30 -20.10
CA PHE A 144 -12.07 1.12 -20.16
C PHE A 144 -11.18 1.88 -21.15
N ASN A 145 -11.68 3.00 -21.65
CA ASN A 145 -10.87 3.96 -22.37
C ASN A 145 -10.07 4.77 -21.35
N ALA A 146 -8.86 4.30 -21.05
CA ALA A 146 -8.02 4.87 -19.99
C ALA A 146 -7.21 6.07 -20.51
N VAL A 147 -7.55 7.26 -20.03
CA VAL A 147 -6.76 8.48 -20.16
C VAL A 147 -5.91 8.64 -18.91
N GLN A 148 -4.68 9.08 -19.07
CA GLN A 148 -3.75 9.19 -17.95
C GLN A 148 -3.25 10.62 -17.79
N TYR A 149 -3.24 11.14 -16.56
CA TYR A 149 -2.57 12.38 -16.22
C TYR A 149 -1.20 12.11 -15.61
N GLY A 150 -0.28 13.03 -15.83
CA GLY A 150 1.09 12.97 -15.32
C GLY A 150 1.33 13.91 -14.15
N ILE A 151 2.60 14.23 -13.97
CA ILE A 151 3.11 15.27 -13.08
C ILE A 151 3.81 16.35 -13.88
N ASN A 152 3.86 17.55 -13.34
CA ASN A 152 4.61 18.66 -13.94
C ASN A 152 6.10 18.30 -14.01
N PRO A 153 6.75 18.37 -15.18
CA PRO A 153 8.13 17.90 -15.35
C PRO A 153 9.18 18.73 -14.59
N GLU A 154 8.87 19.99 -14.24
CA GLU A 154 9.78 20.87 -13.51
C GLU A 154 9.69 20.67 -12.00
N THR A 155 8.46 20.50 -11.48
CA THR A 155 8.21 20.43 -10.05
C THR A 155 8.02 19.01 -9.54
N SER A 156 7.76 18.05 -10.44
CA SER A 156 7.36 16.67 -10.14
C SER A 156 6.07 16.58 -9.29
N LEU A 157 5.26 17.63 -9.28
CA LEU A 157 3.96 17.65 -8.60
C LEU A 157 2.82 17.39 -9.57
N ILE A 158 1.67 16.94 -9.05
CA ILE A 158 0.44 16.80 -9.85
C ILE A 158 0.08 18.16 -10.46
N ASP A 159 -0.08 18.18 -11.78
CA ASP A 159 -0.53 19.35 -12.52
C ASP A 159 -2.06 19.33 -12.61
N TYR A 160 -2.73 20.03 -11.71
CA TYR A 160 -4.19 20.08 -11.65
C TYR A 160 -4.81 20.77 -12.86
N ASP A 161 -4.12 21.71 -13.50
CA ASP A 161 -4.61 22.38 -14.72
C ASP A 161 -4.61 21.38 -15.90
N GLU A 162 -3.60 20.52 -15.98
CA GLU A 162 -3.56 19.42 -16.94
C GLU A 162 -4.64 18.36 -16.66
N VAL A 163 -4.88 18.01 -15.38
CA VAL A 163 -5.98 17.11 -15.01
C VAL A 163 -7.32 17.69 -15.44
N GLU A 164 -7.56 18.98 -15.22
CA GLU A 164 -8.79 19.66 -15.64
C GLU A 164 -8.93 19.70 -17.16
N ARG A 165 -7.86 20.05 -17.88
CA ARG A 165 -7.84 20.05 -19.35
C ARG A 165 -8.22 18.68 -19.91
N LEU A 166 -7.60 17.61 -19.42
CA LEU A 166 -7.90 16.24 -19.85
C LEU A 166 -9.33 15.82 -19.49
N ALA A 167 -9.82 16.21 -18.32
CA ALA A 167 -11.20 15.93 -17.91
C ALA A 167 -12.22 16.60 -18.83
N ILE A 168 -12.00 17.87 -19.21
CA ILE A 168 -12.88 18.60 -20.13
C ILE A 168 -12.84 17.99 -21.53
N GLU A 169 -11.65 17.64 -22.03
CA GLU A 169 -11.45 17.06 -23.36
C GLU A 169 -12.08 15.68 -23.50
N HIS A 170 -11.84 14.79 -22.52
CA HIS A 170 -12.20 13.38 -22.62
C HIS A 170 -13.50 13.01 -21.90
N LYS A 171 -14.05 13.89 -21.06
CA LYS A 171 -15.29 13.70 -20.28
C LYS A 171 -15.38 12.33 -19.62
N PRO A 172 -14.43 11.97 -18.74
CA PRO A 172 -14.42 10.67 -18.12
C PRO A 172 -15.68 10.44 -17.25
N SER A 173 -16.16 9.21 -17.21
CA SER A 173 -17.21 8.80 -16.28
C SER A 173 -16.69 8.67 -14.86
N LEU A 174 -15.38 8.43 -14.71
CA LEU A 174 -14.70 8.28 -13.41
C LEU A 174 -13.31 8.92 -13.45
N ILE A 175 -13.04 9.77 -12.47
CA ILE A 175 -11.70 10.27 -12.17
C ILE A 175 -11.15 9.50 -10.96
N ILE A 176 -9.90 9.05 -11.05
CA ILE A 176 -9.20 8.30 -9.99
C ILE A 176 -8.06 9.17 -9.46
N ALA A 177 -8.16 9.58 -8.21
CA ALA A 177 -7.10 10.26 -7.48
C ALA A 177 -6.40 9.29 -6.53
N GLY A 178 -5.07 9.40 -6.40
CA GLY A 178 -4.27 8.53 -5.56
C GLY A 178 -2.99 8.11 -6.27
N GLY A 179 -2.02 7.63 -5.51
CA GLY A 179 -0.73 7.23 -6.07
C GLY A 179 -0.01 6.19 -5.22
N SER A 180 0.78 5.34 -5.88
CA SER A 180 1.63 4.31 -5.26
C SER A 180 3.06 4.80 -5.03
N ALA A 181 3.51 5.80 -5.80
CA ALA A 181 4.85 6.36 -5.74
C ALA A 181 4.83 7.90 -5.85
N TYR A 182 3.86 8.54 -5.23
CA TYR A 182 3.76 9.99 -5.16
C TYR A 182 3.95 10.44 -3.69
N PRO A 183 5.08 11.13 -3.35
CA PRO A 183 5.45 11.37 -1.96
C PRO A 183 4.78 12.61 -1.33
N ARG A 184 4.09 13.44 -2.10
CA ARG A 184 3.50 14.70 -1.63
C ARG A 184 2.01 14.58 -1.32
N ASN A 185 1.46 15.57 -0.62
CA ASN A 185 0.03 15.68 -0.38
C ASN A 185 -0.75 15.82 -1.69
N ILE A 186 -1.93 15.22 -1.73
CA ILE A 186 -2.88 15.31 -2.85
C ILE A 186 -4.04 16.21 -2.41
N ASP A 187 -4.38 17.20 -3.25
CA ASP A 187 -5.54 18.07 -3.04
C ASP A 187 -6.79 17.40 -3.59
N PHE A 188 -7.50 16.67 -2.74
CA PHE A 188 -8.72 15.98 -3.13
C PHE A 188 -9.88 16.95 -3.45
N LYS A 189 -9.85 18.15 -2.87
CA LYS A 189 -10.86 19.18 -3.19
C LYS A 189 -10.74 19.62 -4.64
N LYS A 190 -9.53 19.87 -5.14
CA LYS A 190 -9.32 20.21 -6.56
C LYS A 190 -9.79 19.09 -7.48
N PHE A 191 -9.51 17.83 -7.16
CA PHE A 191 -10.04 16.69 -7.91
C PHE A 191 -11.57 16.65 -7.91
N ARG A 192 -12.21 16.97 -6.78
CA ARG A 192 -13.67 17.04 -6.69
C ARG A 192 -14.23 18.19 -7.55
N ASP A 193 -13.65 19.37 -7.47
CA ASP A 193 -14.06 20.52 -8.27
C ASP A 193 -13.97 20.22 -9.80
N ILE A 194 -12.92 19.51 -10.21
CA ILE A 194 -12.75 19.05 -11.60
C ILE A 194 -13.81 18.01 -11.98
N ALA A 195 -14.05 17.01 -11.11
CA ALA A 195 -15.04 15.97 -11.35
C ALA A 195 -16.45 16.56 -11.51
N ASP A 196 -16.83 17.51 -10.66
CA ASP A 196 -18.13 18.18 -10.71
C ASP A 196 -18.31 18.98 -12.01
N LYS A 197 -17.26 19.65 -12.51
CA LYS A 197 -17.30 20.39 -13.78
C LYS A 197 -17.69 19.53 -15.00
N VAL A 198 -17.31 18.26 -14.98
CA VAL A 198 -17.54 17.34 -16.11
C VAL A 198 -18.60 16.29 -15.84
N GLY A 199 -19.21 16.29 -14.64
CA GLY A 199 -20.21 15.31 -14.22
C GLY A 199 -19.65 13.91 -13.99
N SER A 200 -18.38 13.81 -13.57
CA SER A 200 -17.66 12.57 -13.31
C SER A 200 -17.82 12.11 -11.86
N TYR A 201 -17.79 10.80 -11.61
CA TYR A 201 -17.52 10.30 -10.27
C TYR A 201 -16.04 10.53 -9.90
N LEU A 202 -15.79 10.74 -8.60
CA LEU A 202 -14.44 10.78 -8.03
C LEU A 202 -14.22 9.57 -7.13
N LEU A 203 -13.32 8.68 -7.53
CA LEU A 203 -12.75 7.62 -6.70
C LEU A 203 -11.41 8.11 -6.15
N VAL A 204 -11.23 8.03 -4.84
CA VAL A 204 -9.91 8.19 -4.22
C VAL A 204 -9.39 6.84 -3.76
N ASP A 205 -8.28 6.39 -4.35
CA ASP A 205 -7.52 5.24 -3.87
C ASP A 205 -6.47 5.73 -2.88
N MET A 206 -6.77 5.61 -1.58
CA MET A 206 -5.86 6.01 -0.51
C MET A 206 -4.98 4.88 0.02
N ALA A 207 -4.81 3.79 -0.74
CA ALA A 207 -4.14 2.57 -0.26
C ALA A 207 -2.79 2.84 0.40
N HIS A 208 -1.97 3.73 -0.14
CA HIS A 208 -0.69 4.09 0.45
C HIS A 208 -0.83 4.99 1.69
N TYR A 209 -1.82 5.85 1.70
CA TYR A 209 -1.95 6.91 2.71
C TYR A 209 -2.97 6.59 3.81
N SER A 210 -3.63 5.44 3.76
CA SER A 210 -4.77 5.12 4.63
C SER A 210 -4.47 5.25 6.12
N GLY A 211 -3.31 4.79 6.58
CA GLY A 211 -2.89 4.98 7.97
C GLY A 211 -2.65 6.45 8.33
N LEU A 212 -2.09 7.23 7.39
CA LEU A 212 -1.86 8.66 7.60
C LEU A 212 -3.19 9.43 7.67
N VAL A 213 -4.15 9.09 6.81
CA VAL A 213 -5.52 9.65 6.83
C VAL A 213 -6.22 9.29 8.13
N ALA A 214 -6.14 8.04 8.58
CA ALA A 214 -6.70 7.58 9.84
C ALA A 214 -6.16 8.35 11.06
N ALA A 215 -4.87 8.64 11.06
CA ALA A 215 -4.19 9.39 12.10
C ALA A 215 -4.37 10.92 11.99
N LYS A 216 -5.05 11.42 10.93
CA LYS A 216 -5.19 12.85 10.60
C LYS A 216 -3.86 13.55 10.28
N GLU A 217 -2.93 12.82 9.69
CA GLU A 217 -1.60 13.28 9.28
C GLU A 217 -1.44 13.43 7.75
N TYR A 218 -2.55 13.29 7.00
CA TYR A 218 -2.66 13.47 5.56
C TYR A 218 -4.05 14.04 5.20
N PRO A 219 -4.21 14.74 4.08
CA PRO A 219 -5.51 15.25 3.64
C PRO A 219 -6.59 14.17 3.62
N ASP A 220 -7.76 14.48 4.18
CA ASP A 220 -8.89 13.56 4.26
C ASP A 220 -9.66 13.55 2.92
N PRO A 221 -9.75 12.40 2.21
CA PRO A 221 -10.49 12.31 0.96
C PRO A 221 -12.01 12.25 1.13
N LEU A 222 -12.51 11.79 2.28
CA LEU A 222 -13.94 11.47 2.48
C LEU A 222 -14.90 12.65 2.29
N PRO A 223 -14.57 13.90 2.66
CA PRO A 223 -15.43 15.04 2.38
C PRO A 223 -15.56 15.37 0.88
N HIS A 224 -14.66 14.89 0.06
CA HIS A 224 -14.54 15.26 -1.35
C HIS A 224 -14.89 14.12 -2.31
N ALA A 225 -14.52 12.88 -1.98
CA ALA A 225 -14.72 11.73 -2.84
C ALA A 225 -16.16 11.21 -2.83
N HIS A 226 -16.63 10.69 -3.96
CA HIS A 226 -17.86 9.89 -4.01
C HIS A 226 -17.64 8.53 -3.36
N VAL A 227 -16.45 7.98 -3.53
CA VAL A 227 -16.02 6.71 -2.96
C VAL A 227 -14.51 6.74 -2.68
N VAL A 228 -14.12 6.11 -1.59
CA VAL A 228 -12.73 5.92 -1.20
C VAL A 228 -12.44 4.42 -1.12
N THR A 229 -11.36 3.98 -1.74
CA THR A 229 -10.87 2.60 -1.62
C THR A 229 -9.51 2.57 -0.93
N SER A 230 -9.18 1.43 -0.36
CA SER A 230 -7.84 1.21 0.20
C SER A 230 -7.50 -0.27 0.27
N THR A 231 -6.22 -0.54 0.45
CA THR A 231 -5.70 -1.79 1.03
C THR A 231 -5.72 -1.71 2.55
N THR A 232 -5.59 -2.87 3.21
CA THR A 232 -5.56 -2.95 4.68
C THR A 232 -4.17 -3.30 5.26
N HIS A 233 -3.15 -3.48 4.42
CA HIS A 233 -1.85 -4.03 4.82
C HIS A 233 -0.65 -3.09 4.68
N LYS A 234 -0.86 -1.82 4.31
CA LYS A 234 0.24 -0.84 4.15
C LYS A 234 0.39 0.00 5.41
N THR A 235 0.19 1.32 5.32
CA THR A 235 0.32 2.21 6.47
C THR A 235 -0.70 1.94 7.60
N ILE A 236 -1.86 1.35 7.29
CA ILE A 236 -2.86 0.96 8.31
C ILE A 236 -2.45 -0.32 9.07
N ARG A 237 -1.40 -1.04 8.64
CA ARG A 237 -0.76 -2.14 9.37
C ARG A 237 -1.68 -3.31 9.71
N GLY A 238 -2.56 -3.69 8.76
CA GLY A 238 -3.47 -4.83 8.91
C GLY A 238 -3.12 -6.01 8.00
N PRO A 239 -3.99 -7.02 7.94
CA PRO A 239 -3.84 -8.16 7.04
C PRO A 239 -3.98 -7.72 5.58
N ARG A 240 -3.49 -8.53 4.65
CA ARG A 240 -3.69 -8.28 3.21
C ARG A 240 -5.16 -8.37 2.85
N GLY A 241 -5.68 -7.29 2.29
CA GLY A 241 -7.09 -7.16 1.92
C GLY A 241 -7.40 -5.78 1.36
N GLY A 242 -8.68 -5.52 1.09
CA GLY A 242 -9.18 -4.22 0.64
C GLY A 242 -10.38 -3.74 1.46
N MET A 243 -10.77 -2.50 1.25
CA MET A 243 -11.94 -1.87 1.84
C MET A 243 -12.51 -0.79 0.92
N ILE A 244 -13.82 -0.51 1.06
CA ILE A 244 -14.53 0.55 0.33
C ILE A 244 -15.27 1.41 1.35
N LEU A 245 -15.14 2.73 1.25
CA LEU A 245 -15.75 3.72 2.13
C LEU A 245 -16.54 4.75 1.32
N SER A 246 -17.62 5.26 1.87
CA SER A 246 -18.37 6.37 1.30
C SER A 246 -19.21 7.09 2.37
N ASN A 247 -19.60 8.32 2.10
CA ASN A 247 -20.62 9.02 2.86
C ASN A 247 -22.01 8.93 2.20
N ASP A 248 -22.10 8.38 0.99
CA ASP A 248 -23.32 8.15 0.24
C ASP A 248 -23.81 6.69 0.44
N LEU A 249 -24.94 6.52 1.13
CA LEU A 249 -25.50 5.20 1.41
C LEU A 249 -26.11 4.52 0.19
N ASP A 250 -26.61 5.29 -0.78
CA ASP A 250 -27.16 4.73 -2.03
C ASP A 250 -26.04 4.16 -2.89
N LEU A 251 -24.91 4.86 -3.00
CA LEU A 251 -23.71 4.31 -3.59
C LEU A 251 -23.19 3.09 -2.79
N GLY A 252 -23.24 3.15 -1.47
CA GLY A 252 -22.88 2.04 -0.59
C GLY A 252 -23.65 0.75 -0.92
N ASN A 253 -24.95 0.85 -1.18
CA ASN A 253 -25.78 -0.30 -1.59
C ASN A 253 -25.33 -0.87 -2.95
N LYS A 254 -24.96 0.00 -3.91
CA LYS A 254 -24.40 -0.44 -5.19
C LYS A 254 -23.06 -1.15 -5.00
N PHE A 255 -22.18 -0.63 -4.16
CA PHE A 255 -20.89 -1.25 -3.86
C PHE A 255 -21.06 -2.62 -3.19
N ASN A 256 -22.02 -2.77 -2.25
CA ASN A 256 -22.34 -4.08 -1.69
C ASN A 256 -22.71 -5.09 -2.79
N SER A 257 -23.64 -4.72 -3.68
CA SER A 257 -24.07 -5.59 -4.78
C SER A 257 -22.92 -5.91 -5.76
N SER A 258 -22.02 -4.98 -5.96
CA SER A 258 -20.87 -5.15 -6.85
C SER A 258 -19.77 -6.01 -6.23
N VAL A 259 -19.57 -5.96 -4.92
CA VAL A 259 -18.68 -6.88 -4.21
C VAL A 259 -19.29 -8.28 -4.20
N PHE A 260 -20.50 -8.42 -3.67
CA PHE A 260 -21.21 -9.69 -3.65
C PHE A 260 -22.68 -9.48 -4.07
N PRO A 261 -23.17 -10.22 -5.05
CA PRO A 261 -22.53 -11.31 -5.78
C PRO A 261 -21.75 -10.90 -7.06
N GLY A 262 -21.54 -9.58 -7.28
CA GLY A 262 -21.06 -9.08 -8.57
C GLY A 262 -19.65 -9.52 -8.94
N LEU A 263 -18.70 -9.46 -7.97
CA LEU A 263 -17.28 -9.72 -8.21
C LEU A 263 -16.73 -10.91 -7.41
N GLN A 264 -17.21 -11.10 -6.18
CA GLN A 264 -16.75 -12.13 -5.24
C GLN A 264 -17.87 -13.06 -4.83
N GLY A 265 -17.51 -14.27 -4.36
CA GLY A 265 -18.38 -15.22 -3.67
C GLY A 265 -18.17 -15.14 -2.16
N GLY A 266 -17.83 -16.27 -1.52
CA GLY A 266 -17.61 -16.34 -0.08
C GLY A 266 -16.52 -15.39 0.42
N PRO A 267 -16.80 -14.54 1.41
CA PRO A 267 -15.82 -13.65 1.99
C PRO A 267 -14.80 -14.42 2.84
N LEU A 268 -13.59 -13.87 2.98
CA LEU A 268 -12.52 -14.45 3.79
C LEU A 268 -12.71 -14.04 5.25
N MET A 269 -13.49 -14.80 6.02
CA MET A 269 -13.91 -14.41 7.36
C MET A 269 -12.74 -14.31 8.35
N HIS A 270 -11.70 -15.14 8.21
CA HIS A 270 -10.45 -15.04 8.97
C HIS A 270 -9.68 -13.74 8.67
N VAL A 271 -9.68 -13.28 7.41
CA VAL A 271 -9.07 -12.00 7.04
C VAL A 271 -9.91 -10.83 7.58
N ILE A 272 -11.25 -10.92 7.52
CA ILE A 272 -12.15 -9.89 8.09
C ILE A 272 -11.95 -9.77 9.61
N ALA A 273 -11.82 -10.90 10.32
CA ALA A 273 -11.49 -10.90 11.74
C ALA A 273 -10.15 -10.21 12.01
N ALA A 274 -9.12 -10.51 11.21
CA ALA A 274 -7.82 -9.85 11.31
C ALA A 274 -7.90 -8.34 10.97
N LYS A 275 -8.74 -7.92 10.01
CA LYS A 275 -9.04 -6.50 9.75
C LYS A 275 -9.68 -5.84 10.98
N ALA A 276 -10.62 -6.53 11.65
CA ALA A 276 -11.23 -6.00 12.88
C ALA A 276 -10.19 -5.74 13.97
N VAL A 277 -9.22 -6.64 14.15
CA VAL A 277 -8.09 -6.43 15.10
C VAL A 277 -7.29 -5.20 14.70
N ALA A 278 -6.82 -5.12 13.47
CA ALA A 278 -5.99 -4.03 12.99
C ALA A 278 -6.68 -2.66 13.09
N PHE A 279 -7.97 -2.58 12.77
CA PHE A 279 -8.74 -1.33 12.93
C PHE A 279 -8.93 -0.96 14.40
N GLY A 280 -9.07 -1.95 15.29
CA GLY A 280 -9.08 -1.74 16.73
C GLY A 280 -7.76 -1.18 17.26
N GLU A 281 -6.63 -1.69 16.76
CA GLU A 281 -5.29 -1.14 17.06
C GLU A 281 -5.12 0.28 16.52
N ALA A 282 -5.61 0.55 15.30
CA ALA A 282 -5.53 1.87 14.67
C ALA A 282 -6.40 2.94 15.36
N LEU A 283 -7.41 2.55 16.13
CA LEU A 283 -8.21 3.45 16.96
C LEU A 283 -7.51 3.87 18.26
N GLN A 284 -6.40 3.22 18.64
CA GLN A 284 -5.67 3.58 19.86
C GLN A 284 -4.81 4.84 19.65
N PRO A 285 -4.59 5.66 20.68
CA PRO A 285 -3.77 6.87 20.59
C PRO A 285 -2.34 6.62 20.10
N GLU A 286 -1.78 5.45 20.42
CA GLU A 286 -0.44 5.02 20.04
C GLU A 286 -0.27 4.92 18.52
N PHE A 287 -1.35 4.64 17.80
CA PHE A 287 -1.31 4.58 16.34
C PHE A 287 -1.02 5.95 15.73
N LYS A 288 -1.57 7.02 16.30
CA LYS A 288 -1.24 8.38 15.85
C LYS A 288 0.24 8.69 16.06
N THR A 289 0.79 8.36 17.23
CA THR A 289 2.22 8.53 17.55
C THR A 289 3.09 7.73 16.56
N TYR A 290 2.69 6.49 16.26
CA TYR A 290 3.36 5.66 15.25
C TYR A 290 3.37 6.33 13.87
N ILE A 291 2.25 6.83 13.38
CA ILE A 291 2.19 7.49 12.07
C ILE A 291 2.99 8.78 12.03
N GLN A 292 3.01 9.56 13.09
CA GLN A 292 3.87 10.76 13.20
C GLN A 292 5.35 10.38 13.10
N GLN A 293 5.75 9.28 13.75
CA GLN A 293 7.11 8.76 13.65
C GLN A 293 7.41 8.24 12.23
N VAL A 294 6.46 7.58 11.58
CA VAL A 294 6.59 7.14 10.17
C VAL A 294 6.91 8.31 9.25
N LYS A 295 6.18 9.42 9.34
CA LYS A 295 6.43 10.62 8.53
C LYS A 295 7.79 11.24 8.84
N LYS A 296 8.11 11.38 10.12
CA LYS A 296 9.38 11.94 10.57
C LYS A 296 10.58 11.13 10.06
N ASN A 297 10.49 9.82 10.14
CA ASN A 297 11.50 8.91 9.65
C ASN A 297 11.70 9.01 8.13
N ALA A 298 10.61 9.12 7.36
CA ALA A 298 10.68 9.32 5.92
C ALA A 298 11.34 10.67 5.55
N SER A 299 11.02 11.76 6.29
CA SER A 299 11.64 13.07 6.08
C SER A 299 13.15 13.01 6.33
N ILE A 300 13.57 12.43 7.45
CA ILE A 300 14.99 12.29 7.82
C ILE A 300 15.74 11.46 6.77
N LEU A 301 15.15 10.36 6.32
CA LEU A 301 15.74 9.55 5.26
C LEU A 301 16.01 10.39 4.00
N GLY A 302 15.01 11.16 3.55
CA GLY A 302 15.15 12.07 2.42
C GLY A 302 16.22 13.14 2.62
N GLU A 303 16.26 13.76 3.79
CA GLU A 303 17.24 14.79 4.16
C GLU A 303 18.68 14.25 4.15
N VAL A 304 18.90 13.06 4.72
CA VAL A 304 20.22 12.42 4.73
C VAL A 304 20.66 12.07 3.32
N LEU A 305 19.78 11.52 2.49
CA LEU A 305 20.10 11.20 1.10
C LEU A 305 20.49 12.46 0.32
N MET A 306 19.71 13.54 0.43
CA MET A 306 20.01 14.82 -0.22
C MET A 306 21.34 15.41 0.25
N SER A 307 21.63 15.37 1.56
CA SER A 307 22.88 15.89 2.13
C SER A 307 24.11 15.13 1.62
N ASN A 308 23.94 13.88 1.16
CA ASN A 308 24.94 13.05 0.54
C ASN A 308 24.94 13.13 -1.00
N GLY A 309 24.24 14.11 -1.57
CA GLY A 309 24.22 14.41 -3.00
C GLY A 309 23.41 13.41 -3.83
N ILE A 310 22.34 12.84 -3.25
CA ILE A 310 21.40 11.95 -3.94
C ILE A 310 20.10 12.73 -4.18
N ASP A 311 19.61 12.72 -5.40
CA ASP A 311 18.42 13.49 -5.78
C ASP A 311 17.15 12.81 -5.30
N ILE A 312 16.29 13.59 -4.65
CA ILE A 312 14.95 13.16 -4.22
C ILE A 312 13.90 13.83 -5.10
N VAL A 313 13.09 13.01 -5.75
CA VAL A 313 11.95 13.49 -6.52
C VAL A 313 11.06 14.36 -5.64
N THR A 314 10.66 15.54 -6.12
CA THR A 314 9.92 16.59 -5.38
C THR A 314 10.72 17.29 -4.26
N GLY A 315 12.02 17.00 -4.09
CA GLY A 315 12.85 17.63 -3.06
C GLY A 315 12.44 17.29 -1.62
N GLY A 316 11.77 16.15 -1.40
CA GLY A 316 11.36 15.68 -0.07
C GLY A 316 10.03 14.92 -0.06
N THR A 317 9.42 14.77 1.12
CA THR A 317 8.19 14.02 1.29
C THR A 317 7.25 14.64 2.32
N ASP A 318 5.93 14.50 2.11
CA ASP A 318 4.87 14.81 3.08
C ASP A 318 4.25 13.50 3.64
N SER A 319 4.76 12.33 3.23
CA SER A 319 4.15 11.04 3.51
C SER A 319 5.14 10.05 4.16
N HIS A 320 4.92 8.77 3.97
CA HIS A 320 5.70 7.65 4.49
C HIS A 320 6.76 7.13 3.50
N MET A 321 6.92 7.77 2.35
CA MET A 321 7.83 7.28 1.30
C MET A 321 8.69 8.40 0.74
N VAL A 322 9.85 8.01 0.21
CA VAL A 322 10.77 8.84 -0.55
C VAL A 322 10.98 8.19 -1.91
N LEU A 323 10.92 8.98 -2.97
CA LEU A 323 11.26 8.56 -4.33
C LEU A 323 12.61 9.16 -4.70
N VAL A 324 13.58 8.30 -5.00
CA VAL A 324 14.96 8.67 -5.31
C VAL A 324 15.16 8.67 -6.82
N ASP A 325 15.79 9.70 -7.37
CA ASP A 325 16.24 9.77 -8.75
C ASP A 325 17.76 9.48 -8.81
N LEU A 326 18.14 8.42 -9.50
CA LEU A 326 19.53 7.95 -9.59
C LEU A 326 20.24 8.40 -10.87
N ARG A 327 19.56 9.16 -11.74
CA ARG A 327 20.12 9.56 -13.05
C ARG A 327 21.41 10.38 -12.91
N SER A 328 21.47 11.29 -11.93
CA SER A 328 22.69 12.09 -11.67
C SER A 328 23.89 11.27 -11.20
N LYS A 329 23.62 10.07 -10.68
CA LYS A 329 24.66 9.11 -10.24
C LYS A 329 25.04 8.10 -11.31
N ASN A 330 24.37 8.07 -12.47
CA ASN A 330 24.54 7.04 -13.50
C ASN A 330 24.33 5.61 -12.96
N VAL A 331 23.44 5.44 -11.97
CA VAL A 331 23.08 4.15 -11.36
C VAL A 331 21.67 3.81 -11.79
N THR A 332 21.41 2.56 -12.18
CA THR A 332 20.05 2.12 -12.48
C THR A 332 19.31 1.75 -11.21
N GLY A 333 17.97 1.85 -11.26
CA GLY A 333 17.13 1.39 -10.15
C GLY A 333 17.36 -0.10 -9.83
N LYS A 334 17.59 -0.91 -10.86
CA LYS A 334 17.90 -2.33 -10.72
C LYS A 334 19.20 -2.57 -9.97
N ASP A 335 20.29 -1.90 -10.36
CA ASP A 335 21.58 -2.09 -9.69
C ASP A 335 21.53 -1.65 -8.24
N ALA A 336 20.83 -0.55 -7.95
CA ALA A 336 20.64 -0.05 -6.58
C ALA A 336 19.78 -1.02 -5.75
N GLU A 337 18.65 -1.51 -6.28
CA GLU A 337 17.77 -2.49 -5.62
C GLU A 337 18.55 -3.76 -5.24
N GLU A 338 19.26 -4.36 -6.20
CA GLU A 338 20.02 -5.60 -6.00
C GLU A 338 21.19 -5.42 -5.00
N SER A 339 21.88 -4.29 -5.04
CA SER A 339 22.99 -4.00 -4.12
C SER A 339 22.48 -3.75 -2.68
N LEU A 340 21.40 -3.00 -2.54
CA LEU A 340 20.77 -2.77 -1.24
C LEU A 340 20.22 -4.06 -0.63
N GLU A 341 19.67 -4.95 -1.44
CA GLU A 341 19.21 -6.27 -0.99
C GLU A 341 20.36 -7.11 -0.44
N ARG A 342 21.50 -7.18 -1.14
CA ARG A 342 22.70 -7.87 -0.64
C ARG A 342 23.26 -7.26 0.64
N ALA A 343 23.06 -5.96 0.83
CA ALA A 343 23.42 -5.24 2.05
C ALA A 343 22.37 -5.38 3.17
N GLY A 344 21.28 -6.15 2.97
CA GLY A 344 20.24 -6.38 3.97
C GLY A 344 19.20 -5.25 4.08
N MET A 345 19.06 -4.41 3.08
CA MET A 345 18.07 -3.33 3.01
C MET A 345 17.15 -3.54 1.81
N THR A 346 15.94 -4.03 2.05
CA THR A 346 14.98 -4.38 0.99
C THR A 346 14.21 -3.15 0.54
N CYS A 347 14.29 -2.82 -0.75
CA CYS A 347 13.52 -1.74 -1.38
C CYS A 347 13.00 -2.20 -2.75
N ASN A 348 12.38 -1.31 -3.52
CA ASN A 348 12.03 -1.62 -4.90
C ASN A 348 12.53 -0.55 -5.87
N LYS A 349 13.00 -0.99 -7.05
CA LYS A 349 13.21 -0.09 -8.18
C LYS A 349 11.91 0.56 -8.58
N ASN A 350 11.97 1.81 -9.02
CA ASN A 350 10.82 2.61 -9.37
C ASN A 350 11.14 3.56 -10.53
N GLY A 351 10.25 3.64 -11.51
CA GLY A 351 10.37 4.63 -12.56
C GLY A 351 10.31 6.05 -12.01
N VAL A 352 11.01 6.96 -12.66
CA VAL A 352 10.91 8.41 -12.44
C VAL A 352 10.25 9.05 -13.66
N ALA A 353 9.76 10.28 -13.51
CA ALA A 353 9.14 10.99 -14.65
C ALA A 353 10.12 11.08 -15.83
N ASN A 354 9.61 10.76 -17.03
CA ASN A 354 10.41 10.70 -18.26
C ASN A 354 11.62 9.76 -18.14
N ASP A 355 11.42 8.61 -17.49
CA ASP A 355 12.49 7.62 -17.29
C ASP A 355 13.01 7.11 -18.64
N PRO A 356 14.32 7.23 -18.93
CA PRO A 356 14.90 6.70 -20.15
C PRO A 356 15.00 5.17 -20.17
N ASN A 357 14.89 4.53 -18.98
CA ASN A 357 15.02 3.09 -18.84
C ASN A 357 13.65 2.39 -18.85
N PRO A 358 13.57 1.15 -19.35
CA PRO A 358 12.32 0.37 -19.30
C PRO A 358 11.93 0.02 -17.85
N PRO A 359 10.66 -0.32 -17.60
CA PRO A 359 10.14 -0.64 -16.24
C PRO A 359 10.87 -1.77 -15.50
N THR A 360 11.59 -2.63 -16.23
CA THR A 360 12.39 -3.73 -15.65
C THR A 360 13.75 -3.28 -15.12
N ILE A 361 14.20 -2.07 -15.47
CA ILE A 361 15.49 -1.49 -15.08
C ILE A 361 15.26 -0.26 -14.20
N THR A 362 14.50 0.73 -14.70
CA THR A 362 14.21 2.03 -14.09
C THR A 362 15.44 2.89 -13.77
N SER A 363 15.20 4.15 -13.42
CA SER A 363 16.26 5.10 -13.02
C SER A 363 16.11 5.57 -11.57
N GLY A 364 15.24 4.96 -10.80
CA GLY A 364 15.02 5.32 -9.40
C GLY A 364 14.71 4.13 -8.51
N ILE A 365 14.64 4.41 -7.22
CA ILE A 365 14.15 3.49 -6.18
C ILE A 365 13.13 4.20 -5.31
N ARG A 366 12.19 3.42 -4.77
CA ARG A 366 11.23 3.89 -3.76
C ARG A 366 11.59 3.31 -2.40
N LEU A 367 11.65 4.17 -1.40
CA LEU A 367 11.97 3.84 -0.01
C LEU A 367 10.80 4.23 0.88
N GLY A 368 10.43 3.38 1.82
CA GLY A 368 9.36 3.61 2.79
C GLY A 368 9.80 3.42 4.22
N SER A 369 9.12 4.07 5.15
CA SER A 369 9.44 4.02 6.56
C SER A 369 8.50 3.14 7.43
N PRO A 370 7.32 2.65 6.99
CA PRO A 370 6.35 2.04 7.89
C PRO A 370 6.83 0.80 8.63
N ALA A 371 7.40 -0.19 7.91
CA ALA A 371 7.81 -1.47 8.50
C ALA A 371 8.94 -1.30 9.52
N ALA A 372 9.97 -0.53 9.16
CA ALA A 372 11.09 -0.24 10.06
C ALA A 372 10.64 0.58 11.29
N THR A 373 9.69 1.53 11.13
CA THR A 373 9.09 2.24 12.26
C THR A 373 8.27 1.30 13.16
N THR A 374 7.53 0.34 12.58
CA THR A 374 6.77 -0.64 13.36
C THR A 374 7.68 -1.49 14.24
N ARG A 375 8.88 -1.87 13.76
CA ARG A 375 9.83 -2.61 14.59
C ARG A 375 10.53 -1.77 15.66
N GLY A 376 10.31 -0.44 15.69
CA GLY A 376 10.81 0.46 16.73
C GLY A 376 11.89 1.44 16.28
N PHE A 377 12.24 1.49 15.00
CA PHE A 377 13.24 2.42 14.48
C PHE A 377 12.72 3.87 14.55
N LYS A 378 13.64 4.77 14.91
CA LYS A 378 13.41 6.21 15.03
C LYS A 378 14.45 6.96 14.19
N GLU A 379 14.64 8.23 14.53
CA GLU A 379 15.45 9.17 13.76
C GLU A 379 16.90 8.70 13.55
N GLU A 380 17.52 8.17 14.61
CA GLU A 380 18.95 7.76 14.53
C GLU A 380 19.13 6.53 13.63
N GLU A 381 18.19 5.57 13.70
CA GLU A 381 18.22 4.40 12.83
C GLU A 381 17.97 4.81 11.36
N PHE A 382 17.09 5.79 11.12
CA PHE A 382 16.85 6.29 9.76
C PHE A 382 18.00 7.17 9.21
N LYS A 383 18.75 7.85 10.06
CA LYS A 383 20.02 8.48 9.66
C LYS A 383 21.03 7.41 9.23
N PHE A 384 21.21 6.38 10.04
CA PHE A 384 22.07 5.24 9.70
C PHE A 384 21.68 4.63 8.36
N ILE A 385 20.39 4.34 8.14
CA ILE A 385 19.86 3.79 6.88
C ILE A 385 20.23 4.72 5.71
N GLY A 386 19.95 6.01 5.82
CA GLY A 386 20.25 7.00 4.78
C GLY A 386 21.74 7.08 4.44
N GLU A 387 22.61 7.04 5.45
CA GLU A 387 24.08 7.02 5.28
C GLU A 387 24.55 5.76 4.56
N LYS A 388 24.02 4.57 4.92
CA LYS A 388 24.38 3.30 4.27
C LYS A 388 23.91 3.23 2.83
N ILE A 389 22.67 3.66 2.56
CA ILE A 389 22.14 3.78 1.21
C ILE A 389 23.02 4.73 0.37
N SER A 390 23.33 5.90 0.91
CA SER A 390 24.19 6.89 0.24
C SER A 390 25.57 6.33 -0.07
N THR A 391 26.16 5.59 0.87
CA THR A 391 27.45 4.96 0.71
C THR A 391 27.42 3.94 -0.45
N ILE A 392 26.41 3.08 -0.52
CA ILE A 392 26.24 2.11 -1.60
C ILE A 392 26.07 2.80 -2.95
N ILE A 393 25.13 3.75 -3.06
CA ILE A 393 24.83 4.46 -4.31
C ILE A 393 26.05 5.21 -4.82
N ASN A 394 26.79 5.92 -3.95
CA ASN A 394 27.99 6.66 -4.33
C ASN A 394 29.14 5.73 -4.78
N ASN A 395 29.24 4.53 -4.21
CA ASN A 395 30.23 3.55 -4.68
C ASN A 395 29.82 2.89 -6.00
N LEU A 396 28.53 2.60 -6.22
CA LEU A 396 28.00 2.12 -7.50
C LEU A 396 28.23 3.14 -8.63
N SER A 397 28.23 4.43 -8.33
CA SER A 397 28.45 5.49 -9.32
C SER A 397 29.87 5.55 -9.86
N VAL A 398 30.83 4.92 -9.18
CA VAL A 398 32.21 4.82 -9.62
C VAL A 398 32.36 3.59 -10.54
N SER A 399 32.51 3.82 -11.83
CA SER A 399 32.53 2.78 -12.86
C SER A 399 33.50 1.63 -12.52
N ASN A 400 33.01 0.38 -12.65
CA ASN A 400 33.78 -0.87 -12.47
C ASN A 400 34.28 -1.19 -11.05
N SER A 401 33.70 -0.60 -9.99
CA SER A 401 34.04 -1.02 -8.62
C SER A 401 33.27 -2.27 -8.22
N ASP A 402 33.98 -3.34 -7.84
CA ASP A 402 33.42 -4.45 -7.10
C ASP A 402 33.17 -3.98 -5.63
N ILE A 403 31.91 -3.81 -5.25
CA ILE A 403 31.53 -3.35 -3.91
C ILE A 403 31.04 -4.50 -3.00
N SER A 404 31.28 -5.76 -3.37
CA SER A 404 30.79 -6.94 -2.61
C SER A 404 31.29 -6.97 -1.16
N MET A 405 32.53 -6.54 -0.90
CA MET A 405 33.06 -6.43 0.47
C MET A 405 32.34 -5.33 1.27
N LEU A 406 32.01 -4.21 0.64
CA LEU A 406 31.25 -3.12 1.26
C LEU A 406 29.83 -3.59 1.59
N GLU A 407 29.14 -4.22 0.63
CA GLU A 407 27.79 -4.79 0.84
C GLU A 407 27.80 -5.79 2.00
N SER A 408 28.78 -6.68 2.06
CA SER A 408 28.94 -7.67 3.15
C SER A 408 29.21 -7.00 4.51
N SER A 409 29.99 -5.93 4.54
CA SER A 409 30.23 -5.16 5.77
C SER A 409 28.97 -4.48 6.27
N ILE A 410 28.25 -3.79 5.36
CA ILE A 410 27.00 -3.11 5.68
C ILE A 410 25.93 -4.13 6.13
N SER A 411 25.85 -5.30 5.47
CA SER A 411 24.91 -6.37 5.86
C SER A 411 25.10 -6.81 7.31
N LYS A 412 26.35 -6.91 7.81
CA LYS A 412 26.62 -7.21 9.21
C LYS A 412 26.15 -6.09 10.15
N GLU A 413 26.42 -4.83 9.79
CA GLU A 413 25.98 -3.68 10.57
C GLU A 413 24.43 -3.60 10.63
N VAL A 414 23.77 -3.95 9.52
CA VAL A 414 22.29 -4.05 9.45
C VAL A 414 21.77 -5.15 10.37
N GLN A 415 22.40 -6.35 10.36
CA GLN A 415 22.04 -7.44 11.26
C GLN A 415 22.25 -7.05 12.73
N ASP A 416 23.36 -6.41 13.05
CA ASP A 416 23.66 -5.92 14.40
C ASP A 416 22.63 -4.87 14.86
N LEU A 417 22.18 -4.00 13.97
CA LEU A 417 21.12 -3.06 14.27
C LEU A 417 19.78 -3.78 14.47
N CYS A 418 19.41 -4.67 13.56
CA CYS A 418 18.17 -5.43 13.62
C CYS A 418 18.04 -6.28 14.87
N SER A 419 19.16 -6.84 15.39
CA SER A 419 19.19 -7.66 16.59
C SER A 419 18.72 -6.90 17.84
N LYS A 420 18.83 -5.58 17.87
CA LYS A 420 18.38 -4.70 18.96
C LYS A 420 16.86 -4.45 18.93
N TYR A 421 16.21 -4.78 17.83
CA TYR A 421 14.79 -4.53 17.57
C TYR A 421 14.11 -5.80 17.04
N PRO A 422 14.03 -6.87 17.85
CA PRO A 422 13.44 -8.15 17.40
C PRO A 422 11.95 -7.99 17.12
N ILE A 423 11.45 -8.80 16.17
CA ILE A 423 10.02 -8.94 15.85
C ILE A 423 9.55 -10.35 16.19
N TYR A 424 8.34 -10.52 16.69
CA TYR A 424 7.68 -11.78 17.12
C TYR A 424 8.39 -12.60 18.20
#